data_142af6548050574a6e3831b6982feec8
#
_entry.id   142af6548050574a6e3831b6982feec8
#
_cell.length_a   1.000
_cell.length_b   1.000
_cell.length_c   1.000
_cell.angle_alpha   90.00
_cell.angle_beta   90.00
_cell.angle_gamma   90.00
#
_symmetry.space_group_name_H-M   'P 1'
#
loop_
_entity.id
_entity.type
_entity.pdbx_description
1 polymer ?
#
loop_
_entity_poly.entity_id
_entity_poly.type
_entity_poly.pdbx_seq_one_letter_code
_entity_poly.pdbx_strand_id
1 'polypeptide(L)'
;KHRYNHTGEVWEVIRACSKKHSIVQGGTQKIFKHFKTQHPGVELHTYCDMNISDGNSYALVGELIEETSGDLWYIIPNPYSPVGFDRVIRNRMMKIYLHRYFEGFPKRDEPGYKEINSVEFLRQQGIFAYYGSGNLVYKL
;
A
#
# COMPACT_ATOMS: atom_id res chain seq x y z
N LYS A 1 -8.40 4.81 -13.58
CA LYS A 1 -7.31 5.80 -13.67
C LYS A 1 -6.21 5.45 -12.69
N HIS A 2 -4.98 5.81 -13.02
CA HIS A 2 -3.82 5.61 -12.16
C HIS A 2 -3.84 6.60 -10.99
N ARG A 3 -3.48 6.17 -9.77
CA ARG A 3 -3.46 7.02 -8.55
C ARG A 3 -2.53 8.22 -8.66
N TYR A 4 -1.41 8.04 -9.35
CA TYR A 4 -0.32 9.01 -9.44
C TYR A 4 -0.16 9.61 -10.83
N ASN A 5 -0.80 9.03 -11.86
CA ASN A 5 -0.77 9.53 -13.22
C ASN A 5 -2.16 10.03 -13.62
N HIS A 6 -2.29 11.31 -13.85
CA HIS A 6 -3.57 11.98 -14.13
C HIS A 6 -3.80 12.25 -15.63
N THR A 7 -2.90 11.81 -16.51
CA THR A 7 -3.05 12.02 -17.97
C THR A 7 -4.22 11.25 -18.57
N GLY A 8 -4.69 10.23 -17.88
CA GLY A 8 -5.78 9.35 -18.32
C GLY A 8 -5.34 8.24 -19.28
N GLU A 9 -4.08 8.21 -19.69
CA GLU A 9 -3.50 7.20 -20.59
C GLU A 9 -3.03 5.95 -19.83
N VAL A 10 -2.72 6.10 -18.53
CA VAL A 10 -2.29 5.01 -17.67
C VAL A 10 -3.38 4.71 -16.64
N TRP A 11 -3.76 3.45 -16.55
CA TRP A 11 -4.71 2.94 -15.56
C TRP A 11 -4.03 1.98 -14.61
N GLU A 12 -4.54 1.86 -13.41
CA GLU A 12 -3.98 1.02 -12.37
C GLU A 12 -4.95 -0.09 -11.99
N VAL A 13 -4.43 -1.32 -11.95
CA VAL A 13 -5.12 -2.45 -11.31
C VAL A 13 -4.82 -2.40 -9.82
N ILE A 14 -5.80 -1.96 -9.04
CA ILE A 14 -5.65 -1.84 -7.58
C ILE A 14 -5.72 -3.21 -6.92
N ARG A 15 -6.55 -4.12 -7.46
CA ARG A 15 -6.72 -5.46 -6.91
C ARG A 15 -7.27 -6.41 -7.97
N ALA A 16 -6.69 -7.60 -8.03
CA ALA A 16 -7.26 -8.75 -8.72
C ALA A 16 -7.46 -9.87 -7.69
N CYS A 17 -8.69 -10.36 -7.54
CA CYS A 17 -9.00 -11.44 -6.59
C CYS A 17 -10.09 -12.36 -7.13
N SER A 18 -10.02 -13.62 -6.74
CA SER A 18 -11.04 -14.63 -7.04
C SER A 18 -12.02 -14.76 -5.88
N LYS A 19 -13.21 -15.24 -6.16
CA LYS A 19 -14.18 -15.63 -5.13
C LYS A 19 -13.54 -16.70 -4.23
N LYS A 20 -13.76 -16.61 -2.93
CA LYS A 20 -13.30 -17.59 -1.96
C LYS A 20 -13.68 -19.01 -2.39
N HIS A 21 -12.77 -19.96 -2.29
CA HIS A 21 -12.91 -21.36 -2.70
C HIS A 21 -13.18 -21.55 -4.21
N SER A 22 -12.80 -20.61 -5.06
CA SER A 22 -12.85 -20.78 -6.52
C SER A 22 -11.50 -20.44 -7.15
N ILE A 23 -11.10 -21.27 -8.13
CA ILE A 23 -9.92 -21.05 -8.96
C ILE A 23 -10.39 -20.92 -10.38
N VAL A 24 -10.07 -19.79 -11.03
CA VAL A 24 -10.38 -19.55 -12.44
C VAL A 24 -9.06 -19.55 -13.20
N GLN A 25 -8.76 -20.68 -13.83
CA GLN A 25 -7.53 -20.83 -14.58
C GLN A 25 -7.47 -19.83 -15.76
N GLY A 26 -6.39 -19.03 -15.81
CA GLY A 26 -6.21 -17.98 -16.81
C GLY A 26 -7.21 -16.81 -16.70
N GLY A 27 -7.97 -16.72 -15.60
CA GLY A 27 -8.99 -15.69 -15.40
C GLY A 27 -8.44 -14.28 -15.46
N THR A 28 -7.33 -14.02 -14.75
CA THR A 28 -6.65 -12.72 -14.73
C THR A 28 -6.21 -12.30 -16.13
N GLN A 29 -5.57 -13.19 -16.87
CA GLN A 29 -5.13 -12.90 -18.25
C GLN A 29 -6.32 -12.56 -19.17
N LYS A 30 -7.42 -13.30 -19.05
CA LYS A 30 -8.64 -13.04 -19.86
C LYS A 30 -9.25 -11.69 -19.54
N ILE A 31 -9.31 -11.32 -18.26
CA ILE A 31 -9.82 -10.01 -17.82
C ILE A 31 -8.95 -8.88 -18.38
N PHE A 32 -7.63 -8.97 -18.27
CA PHE A 32 -6.73 -7.93 -18.77
C PHE A 32 -6.78 -7.84 -20.31
N LYS A 33 -6.83 -8.97 -21.01
CA LYS A 33 -7.00 -8.97 -22.45
C LYS A 33 -8.32 -8.33 -22.89
N HIS A 34 -9.41 -8.65 -22.20
CA HIS A 34 -10.71 -8.03 -22.46
C HIS A 34 -10.67 -6.52 -22.20
N PHE A 35 -10.09 -6.08 -21.08
CA PHE A 35 -9.94 -4.67 -20.77
C PHE A 35 -9.17 -3.91 -21.87
N LYS A 36 -8.04 -4.45 -22.33
CA LYS A 36 -7.25 -3.84 -23.41
C LYS A 36 -8.03 -3.75 -24.72
N THR A 37 -8.89 -4.72 -25.02
CA THR A 37 -9.76 -4.68 -26.20
C THR A 37 -10.81 -3.56 -26.09
N GLN A 38 -11.35 -3.32 -24.88
CA GLN A 38 -12.34 -2.26 -24.67
C GLN A 38 -11.72 -0.86 -24.58
N HIS A 39 -10.45 -0.78 -24.22
CA HIS A 39 -9.72 0.48 -24.00
C HIS A 39 -8.40 0.51 -24.79
N PRO A 40 -8.45 0.53 -26.12
CA PRO A 40 -7.24 0.56 -26.94
C PRO A 40 -6.46 1.86 -26.68
N GLY A 41 -5.14 1.74 -26.52
CA GLY A 41 -4.26 2.87 -26.23
C GLY A 41 -4.10 3.21 -24.74
N VAL A 42 -4.85 2.56 -23.84
CA VAL A 42 -4.64 2.70 -22.39
C VAL A 42 -3.57 1.72 -21.93
N GLU A 43 -2.59 2.23 -21.22
CA GLU A 43 -1.58 1.43 -20.55
C GLU A 43 -2.09 0.98 -19.17
N LEU A 44 -1.90 -0.28 -18.84
CA LEU A 44 -2.38 -0.87 -17.60
C LEU A 44 -1.22 -1.25 -16.72
N HIS A 45 -1.14 -0.66 -15.52
CA HIS A 45 -0.12 -0.94 -14.52
C HIS A 45 -0.70 -1.68 -13.32
N THR A 46 0.15 -2.45 -12.64
CA THR A 46 -0.14 -3.02 -11.32
C THR A 46 1.10 -2.98 -10.44
N TYR A 47 0.88 -3.02 -9.12
CA TYR A 47 1.92 -2.99 -8.11
C TYR A 47 1.90 -4.26 -7.29
N CYS A 48 3.06 -4.88 -7.14
CA CYS A 48 3.27 -6.02 -6.26
C CYS A 48 4.05 -5.57 -5.03
N ASP A 49 3.45 -5.62 -3.85
CA ASP A 49 4.12 -5.34 -2.57
C ASP A 49 5.10 -6.49 -2.26
N MET A 50 6.40 -6.21 -2.34
CA MET A 50 7.46 -7.18 -2.08
C MET A 50 7.53 -7.68 -0.63
N ASN A 51 6.79 -7.07 0.30
CA ASN A 51 6.65 -7.61 1.65
C ASN A 51 5.68 -8.80 1.72
N ILE A 52 4.88 -9.03 0.66
CA ILE A 52 3.79 -10.00 0.65
C ILE A 52 3.96 -11.04 -0.46
N SER A 53 4.53 -10.63 -1.60
CA SER A 53 4.61 -11.45 -2.81
C SER A 53 5.91 -11.18 -3.57
N ASP A 54 6.37 -12.18 -4.29
CA ASP A 54 7.54 -12.12 -5.18
C ASP A 54 7.23 -11.63 -6.60
N GLY A 55 5.95 -11.32 -6.88
CA GLY A 55 5.51 -10.83 -8.19
C GLY A 55 5.36 -11.88 -9.29
N ASN A 56 5.67 -13.14 -9.04
CA ASN A 56 5.65 -14.20 -10.08
C ASN A 56 4.31 -14.30 -10.82
N SER A 57 3.20 -14.06 -10.13
CA SER A 57 1.86 -14.05 -10.76
C SER A 57 1.71 -12.95 -11.81
N TYR A 58 2.33 -11.80 -11.60
CA TYR A 58 2.28 -10.68 -12.53
C TYR A 58 3.30 -10.82 -13.66
N ALA A 59 4.45 -11.45 -13.40
CA ALA A 59 5.44 -11.75 -14.42
C ALA A 59 4.89 -12.68 -15.54
N LEU A 60 3.85 -13.46 -15.25
CA LEU A 60 3.17 -14.30 -16.26
C LEU A 60 2.26 -13.50 -17.21
N VAL A 61 1.88 -12.27 -16.85
CA VAL A 61 0.86 -11.50 -17.59
C VAL A 61 1.32 -10.10 -17.98
N GLY A 62 2.48 -9.67 -17.51
CA GLY A 62 3.02 -8.33 -17.73
C GLY A 62 4.54 -8.29 -17.72
N GLU A 63 5.07 -7.13 -18.02
CA GLU A 63 6.49 -6.79 -18.04
C GLU A 63 6.84 -5.99 -16.78
N LEU A 64 7.92 -6.36 -16.09
CA LEU A 64 8.46 -5.57 -14.99
C LEU A 64 9.09 -4.29 -15.56
N ILE A 65 8.59 -3.14 -15.17
CA ILE A 65 9.05 -1.83 -15.67
C ILE A 65 9.78 -1.00 -14.61
N GLU A 66 9.52 -1.27 -13.33
CA GLU A 66 10.12 -0.50 -12.24
C GLU A 66 10.17 -1.31 -10.95
N GLU A 67 11.19 -1.07 -10.15
CA GLU A 67 11.28 -1.49 -8.76
C GLU A 67 11.38 -0.23 -7.89
N THR A 68 10.37 0.00 -7.04
CA THR A 68 10.35 1.17 -6.17
C THR A 68 11.02 0.89 -4.84
N SER A 69 11.62 1.91 -4.24
CA SER A 69 12.12 1.82 -2.87
C SER A 69 10.99 1.58 -1.87
N GLY A 70 11.33 0.93 -0.77
CA GLY A 70 10.38 0.70 0.31
C GLY A 70 9.99 1.97 1.04
N ASP A 71 8.72 2.05 1.43
CA ASP A 71 8.21 3.07 2.32
C ASP A 71 8.52 2.75 3.79
N LEU A 72 8.54 3.78 4.62
CA LEU A 72 8.62 3.62 6.07
C LEU A 72 7.22 3.31 6.62
N TRP A 73 7.10 2.18 7.29
CA TRP A 73 5.89 1.70 7.93
C TRP A 73 6.01 1.65 9.44
N TYR A 74 4.89 1.76 10.14
CA TYR A 74 4.78 1.55 11.57
C TYR A 74 3.88 0.34 11.84
N ILE A 75 4.25 -0.46 12.81
CA ILE A 75 3.46 -1.59 13.33
C ILE A 75 2.73 -1.11 14.57
N ILE A 76 1.40 -1.10 14.52
CA ILE A 76 0.53 -0.70 15.63
C ILE A 76 -0.15 -1.97 16.14
N PRO A 77 0.03 -2.34 17.42
CA PRO A 77 -0.71 -3.45 18.01
C PRO A 77 -2.22 -3.25 17.84
N ASN A 78 -2.89 -4.25 17.30
CA ASN A 78 -4.34 -4.26 17.15
C ASN A 78 -4.89 -5.67 17.47
N PRO A 79 -5.49 -5.88 18.65
CA PRO A 79 -6.02 -7.19 19.05
C PRO A 79 -7.20 -7.66 18.18
N TYR A 80 -7.82 -6.77 17.44
CA TYR A 80 -8.91 -7.10 16.52
C TYR A 80 -8.42 -7.44 15.11
N SER A 81 -7.15 -7.22 14.81
CA SER A 81 -6.54 -7.66 13.55
C SER A 81 -6.29 -9.18 13.58
N PRO A 82 -6.55 -9.92 12.47
CA PRO A 82 -6.25 -11.35 12.38
C PRO A 82 -4.79 -11.72 12.64
N VAL A 83 -3.89 -10.76 12.50
CA VAL A 83 -2.43 -10.93 12.71
C VAL A 83 -1.92 -10.22 13.96
N GLY A 84 -2.83 -9.65 14.79
CA GLY A 84 -2.49 -8.98 16.05
C GLY A 84 -1.95 -7.55 15.90
N PHE A 85 -1.80 -7.05 14.68
CA PHE A 85 -1.31 -5.69 14.42
C PHE A 85 -1.83 -5.12 13.10
N ASP A 86 -1.73 -3.80 12.96
CA ASP A 86 -1.95 -3.06 11.71
C ASP A 86 -0.64 -2.44 11.22
N ARG A 87 -0.52 -2.35 9.90
CA ARG A 87 0.57 -1.62 9.22
C ARG A 87 0.07 -0.24 8.81
N VAL A 88 0.76 0.80 9.28
CA VAL A 88 0.41 2.19 8.97
C VAL A 88 1.59 2.89 8.33
N ILE A 89 1.39 3.43 7.13
CA ILE A 89 2.43 4.16 6.40
C ILE A 89 2.82 5.46 7.12
N ARG A 90 4.10 5.83 7.04
CA ARG A 90 4.69 7.01 7.69
C ARG A 90 3.83 8.28 7.57
N ASN A 91 3.29 8.56 6.39
CA ASN A 91 2.51 9.78 6.16
C ASN A 91 1.28 9.90 7.06
N ARG A 92 0.69 8.77 7.49
CA ARG A 92 -0.43 8.74 8.45
C ARG A 92 0.03 8.83 9.90
N MET A 93 1.28 8.50 10.19
CA MET A 93 1.91 8.54 11.53
C MET A 93 2.75 9.80 11.75
N MET A 94 2.60 10.82 10.90
CA MET A 94 3.21 12.12 11.15
C MET A 94 2.63 12.73 12.43
N LYS A 95 3.45 13.48 13.16
CA LYS A 95 3.10 14.11 14.46
C LYS A 95 1.72 14.78 14.45
N ILE A 96 1.39 15.45 13.35
CA ILE A 96 0.11 16.17 13.21
C ILE A 96 -1.14 15.26 13.22
N TYR A 97 -0.96 13.96 12.99
CA TYR A 97 -2.05 12.98 12.91
C TYR A 97 -2.08 12.03 14.11
N LEU A 98 -1.09 12.06 15.03
CA LEU A 98 -1.00 11.10 16.13
C LEU A 98 -2.20 11.15 17.08
N HIS A 99 -2.83 12.31 17.24
CA HIS A 99 -4.07 12.45 18.00
C HIS A 99 -5.25 11.58 17.48
N ARG A 100 -5.14 11.03 16.26
CA ARG A 100 -6.15 10.11 15.70
C ARG A 100 -5.97 8.67 16.16
N TYR A 101 -4.78 8.33 16.64
CA TYR A 101 -4.40 6.97 17.03
C TYR A 101 -4.18 6.85 18.54
N PHE A 102 -3.88 7.95 19.21
CA PHE A 102 -3.50 7.96 20.62
C PHE A 102 -4.36 8.98 21.37
N GLU A 103 -5.20 8.46 22.28
CA GLU A 103 -5.97 9.28 23.17
C GLU A 103 -5.05 10.15 24.05
N GLY A 104 -5.42 11.43 24.24
CA GLY A 104 -4.59 12.36 25.00
C GLY A 104 -3.39 12.94 24.25
N PHE A 105 -3.08 12.50 23.02
CA PHE A 105 -2.06 13.17 22.22
C PHE A 105 -2.58 14.55 21.77
N PRO A 106 -1.86 15.67 22.07
CA PRO A 106 -2.37 17.02 21.77
C PRO A 106 -2.41 17.28 20.26
N LYS A 107 -3.41 18.06 19.85
CA LYS A 107 -3.47 18.58 18.48
C LYS A 107 -2.44 19.70 18.30
N ARG A 108 -2.20 20.07 17.03
CA ARG A 108 -1.14 21.04 16.66
C ARG A 108 -1.24 22.40 17.36
N ASP A 109 -2.45 22.84 17.66
CA ASP A 109 -2.80 24.11 18.30
C ASP A 109 -2.96 24.02 19.83
N GLU A 110 -2.84 22.83 20.39
CA GLU A 110 -2.97 22.60 21.83
C GLU A 110 -1.64 22.74 22.57
N PRO A 111 -1.67 23.13 23.87
CA PRO A 111 -0.48 23.15 24.71
C PRO A 111 0.24 21.82 24.76
N GLY A 112 1.57 21.84 24.85
CA GLY A 112 2.40 20.64 24.94
C GLY A 112 2.71 20.00 23.58
N TYR A 113 2.03 20.36 22.47
CA TYR A 113 2.28 19.76 21.19
C TYR A 113 3.74 19.94 20.71
N LYS A 114 4.28 21.15 20.85
CA LYS A 114 5.62 21.46 20.33
C LYS A 114 6.72 20.69 21.06
N GLU A 115 6.55 20.48 22.34
CA GLU A 115 7.50 19.86 23.27
C GLU A 115 7.63 18.34 23.06
N ILE A 116 6.60 17.69 22.49
CA ILE A 116 6.62 16.25 22.28
C ILE A 116 7.52 15.86 21.11
N ASN A 117 8.51 15.02 21.39
CA ASN A 117 9.23 14.29 20.35
C ASN A 117 8.37 13.09 19.90
N SER A 118 7.87 13.15 18.68
CA SER A 118 6.95 12.13 18.16
C SER A 118 7.58 10.75 17.99
N VAL A 119 8.88 10.68 17.72
CA VAL A 119 9.60 9.40 17.57
C VAL A 119 9.75 8.73 18.93
N GLU A 120 10.16 9.49 19.94
CA GLU A 120 10.30 8.98 21.31
C GLU A 120 8.92 8.60 21.89
N PHE A 121 7.90 9.40 21.65
CA PHE A 121 6.53 9.07 22.03
C PHE A 121 6.09 7.73 21.45
N LEU A 122 6.25 7.53 20.14
CA LEU A 122 5.86 6.28 19.48
C LEU A 122 6.62 5.08 20.05
N ARG A 123 7.93 5.24 20.30
CA ARG A 123 8.76 4.21 20.90
C ARG A 123 8.28 3.83 22.31
N GLN A 124 7.89 4.81 23.14
CA GLN A 124 7.33 4.57 24.48
C GLN A 124 5.97 3.86 24.42
N GLN A 125 5.20 4.06 23.33
CA GLN A 125 3.97 3.29 23.06
C GLN A 125 4.23 1.88 22.48
N GLY A 126 5.49 1.45 22.37
CA GLY A 126 5.84 0.16 21.76
C GLY A 126 5.65 0.11 20.24
N ILE A 127 5.56 1.27 19.59
CA ILE A 127 5.38 1.38 18.14
C ILE A 127 6.76 1.44 17.48
N PHE A 128 7.02 0.48 16.60
CA PHE A 128 8.28 0.39 15.87
C PHE A 128 8.08 0.69 14.39
N ALA A 129 9.07 1.37 13.81
CA ALA A 129 9.13 1.64 12.39
C ALA A 129 10.02 0.60 11.69
N TYR A 130 9.66 0.25 10.46
CA TYR A 130 10.50 -0.56 9.58
C TYR A 130 10.39 -0.06 8.13
N TYR A 131 11.45 -0.28 7.35
CA TYR A 131 11.39 -0.05 5.91
C TYR A 131 10.81 -1.28 5.23
N GLY A 132 9.79 -1.07 4.41
CA GLY A 132 9.25 -2.10 3.54
C GLY A 132 10.22 -2.42 2.40
N SER A 133 10.01 -3.56 1.74
CA SER A 133 10.84 -3.98 0.60
C SER A 133 10.57 -3.19 -0.68
N GLY A 134 9.48 -2.39 -0.72
CA GLY A 134 9.05 -1.66 -1.90
C GLY A 134 8.05 -2.42 -2.76
N ASN A 135 7.90 -1.99 -3.99
CA ASN A 135 6.97 -2.60 -4.94
C ASN A 135 7.66 -2.90 -6.28
N LEU A 136 7.29 -4.01 -6.88
CA LEU A 136 7.53 -4.26 -8.30
C LEU A 136 6.36 -3.68 -9.10
N VAL A 137 6.66 -2.89 -10.11
CA VAL A 137 5.66 -2.28 -11.00
C VAL A 137 5.64 -3.04 -12.31
N TYR A 138 4.50 -3.60 -12.65
CA TYR A 138 4.31 -4.34 -13.91
C TYR A 138 3.41 -3.56 -14.85
N LYS A 139 3.80 -3.53 -16.12
CA LYS A 139 2.96 -3.15 -17.24
C LYS A 139 2.29 -4.41 -17.78
N LEU A 140 0.97 -4.44 -17.71
CA LEU A 140 0.13 -5.59 -18.07
C LEU A 140 -0.30 -5.54 -19.53
#